data_d36d3c428b465c1c37becf5ff1c7204d
#
_entry.id   d36d3c428b465c1c37becf5ff1c7204d
#
_cell.length_a   1.000
_cell.length_b   1.000
_cell.length_c   1.000
_cell.angle_alpha   90.00
_cell.angle_beta   90.00
_cell.angle_gamma   90.00
#
_symmetry.space_group_name_H-M   'P 1'
#
loop_
_entity.id
_entity.type
_entity.pdbx_description
1 polymer ?
#
loop_
_entity_poly.entity_id
_entity_poly.type
_entity_poly.pdbx_seq_one_letter_code
_entity_poly.pdbx_strand_id
1 'polypeptide(L)'
;MFLSEPITRRRAIGIGCGLAGLAVIFNPQTLNWGDRNALFGSCLILVAAFCWAGNIVYVRAHRWISTPFQLVFWQVLLAAALLSVIALVVDGPPHIAWTGRLICLLLFSGIVCTAFANWAMTVVNRSLPAVTTSLWLLATPLLGIVSATVILGEPLEPSLFLAMTLIIGGIALGTVSGVSLRAKPT
;
A
#
# COMPACT_ATOMS: atom_id res chain seq x y z
N MET A 1 20.31 9.49 -9.27
CA MET A 1 20.68 8.26 -8.53
C MET A 1 20.20 8.45 -7.09
N PHE A 2 18.90 8.24 -6.85
CA PHE A 2 18.30 8.61 -5.56
C PHE A 2 18.35 7.53 -4.48
N LEU A 3 18.63 6.29 -4.85
CA LEU A 3 18.74 5.17 -3.91
C LEU A 3 19.83 4.23 -4.45
N SER A 4 20.99 4.24 -3.78
CA SER A 4 22.14 3.37 -4.10
C SER A 4 21.89 1.92 -3.63
N GLU A 5 20.69 1.41 -3.82
CA GLU A 5 20.36 0.03 -3.46
C GLU A 5 20.58 -0.87 -4.68
N PRO A 6 21.55 -1.81 -4.64
CA PRO A 6 21.77 -2.72 -5.75
C PRO A 6 20.58 -3.68 -5.88
N ILE A 7 19.91 -3.64 -7.03
CA ILE A 7 18.88 -4.61 -7.38
C ILE A 7 19.58 -5.89 -7.81
N THR A 8 19.66 -6.87 -6.94
CA THR A 8 20.19 -8.19 -7.28
C THR A 8 19.21 -8.95 -8.18
N ARG A 9 19.69 -9.88 -9.01
CA ARG A 9 18.82 -10.71 -9.86
C ARG A 9 17.73 -11.42 -9.07
N ARG A 10 18.04 -11.90 -7.87
CA ARG A 10 17.06 -12.55 -6.98
C ARG A 10 15.96 -11.58 -6.51
N ARG A 11 16.30 -10.34 -6.20
CA ARG A 11 15.33 -9.31 -5.85
C ARG A 11 14.42 -8.97 -7.03
N ALA A 12 14.97 -8.87 -8.24
CA ALA A 12 14.18 -8.65 -9.45
C ALA A 12 13.20 -9.80 -9.70
N ILE A 13 13.64 -11.04 -9.56
CA ILE A 13 12.79 -12.23 -9.68
C ILE A 13 11.71 -12.22 -8.59
N GLY A 14 12.07 -11.92 -7.32
CA GLY A 14 11.13 -11.83 -6.21
C GLY A 14 10.02 -10.80 -6.45
N ILE A 15 10.37 -9.61 -6.95
CA ILE A 15 9.42 -8.56 -7.34
C ILE A 15 8.54 -9.06 -8.50
N GLY A 16 9.12 -9.68 -9.53
CA GLY A 16 8.38 -10.23 -10.66
C GLY A 16 7.37 -11.29 -10.25
N CYS A 17 7.75 -12.23 -9.39
CA CYS A 17 6.84 -13.24 -8.83
C CYS A 17 5.72 -12.59 -8.00
N GLY A 18 6.04 -11.61 -7.16
CA GLY A 18 5.04 -10.90 -6.37
C GLY A 18 4.03 -10.12 -7.22
N LEU A 19 4.51 -9.44 -8.27
CA LEU A 19 3.65 -8.76 -9.24
C LEU A 19 2.78 -9.74 -10.05
N ALA A 20 3.33 -10.89 -10.43
CA ALA A 20 2.56 -11.95 -11.09
C ALA A 20 1.45 -12.48 -10.17
N GLY A 21 1.73 -12.72 -8.90
CA GLY A 21 0.73 -13.09 -7.91
C GLY A 21 -0.35 -12.02 -7.74
N LEU A 22 0.03 -10.75 -7.71
CA LEU A 22 -0.91 -9.64 -7.67
C LEU A 22 -1.80 -9.59 -8.92
N ALA A 23 -1.24 -9.81 -10.10
CA ALA A 23 -1.98 -9.87 -11.36
C ALA A 23 -3.00 -11.02 -11.38
N VAL A 24 -2.69 -12.16 -10.75
CA VAL A 24 -3.64 -13.28 -10.59
C VAL A 24 -4.81 -12.88 -9.69
N ILE A 25 -4.57 -12.14 -8.59
CA ILE A 25 -5.63 -11.65 -7.70
C ILE A 25 -6.56 -10.69 -8.43
N PHE A 26 -5.99 -9.71 -9.13
CA PHE A 26 -6.76 -8.67 -9.83
C PHE A 26 -7.47 -9.18 -11.10
N ASN A 27 -7.10 -10.35 -11.59
CA ASN A 27 -7.67 -10.97 -12.79
C ASN A 27 -8.07 -9.95 -13.88
N PRO A 28 -7.13 -9.49 -14.72
CA PRO A 28 -7.40 -8.43 -15.70
C PRO A 28 -8.54 -8.75 -16.68
N GLN A 29 -8.97 -10.03 -16.77
CA GLN A 29 -10.09 -10.48 -17.60
C GLN A 29 -11.46 -10.09 -17.03
N THR A 30 -11.54 -9.79 -15.72
CA THR A 30 -12.78 -9.32 -15.08
C THR A 30 -12.97 -7.81 -15.23
N LEU A 31 -11.95 -7.07 -15.67
CA LEU A 31 -12.06 -5.66 -15.99
C LEU A 31 -12.98 -5.48 -17.22
N ASN A 32 -14.09 -4.79 -17.02
CA ASN A 32 -14.99 -4.45 -18.10
C ASN A 32 -14.40 -3.32 -18.96
N TRP A 33 -13.60 -3.68 -19.95
CA TRP A 33 -12.91 -2.76 -20.84
C TRP A 33 -13.86 -1.89 -21.68
N GLY A 34 -15.15 -2.25 -21.76
CA GLY A 34 -16.19 -1.48 -22.45
C GLY A 34 -16.78 -0.35 -21.60
N ASP A 35 -16.59 -0.35 -20.29
CA ASP A 35 -17.13 0.68 -19.39
C ASP A 35 -16.13 1.81 -19.20
N ARG A 36 -16.47 2.99 -19.74
CA ARG A 36 -15.65 4.20 -19.62
C ARG A 36 -15.43 4.62 -18.16
N ASN A 37 -16.42 4.43 -17.29
CA ASN A 37 -16.31 4.80 -15.89
C ASN A 37 -15.34 3.87 -15.16
N ALA A 38 -15.37 2.56 -15.46
CA ALA A 38 -14.43 1.59 -14.93
C ALA A 38 -12.98 1.88 -15.38
N LEU A 39 -12.80 2.23 -16.65
CA LEU A 39 -11.48 2.63 -17.17
C LEU A 39 -10.97 3.92 -16.51
N PHE A 40 -11.82 4.93 -16.39
CA PHE A 40 -11.46 6.19 -15.74
C PHE A 40 -11.08 5.96 -14.27
N GLY A 41 -11.87 5.19 -13.52
CA GLY A 41 -11.54 4.81 -12.16
C GLY A 41 -10.21 4.05 -12.04
N SER A 42 -9.94 3.12 -12.96
CA SER A 42 -8.67 2.39 -13.02
C SER A 42 -7.47 3.30 -13.30
N CYS A 43 -7.63 4.27 -14.19
CA CYS A 43 -6.60 5.28 -14.44
C CYS A 43 -6.31 6.14 -13.19
N LEU A 44 -7.34 6.55 -12.45
CA LEU A 44 -7.17 7.29 -11.19
C LEU A 44 -6.42 6.47 -10.14
N ILE A 45 -6.72 5.17 -10.02
CA ILE A 45 -6.00 4.26 -9.13
C ILE A 45 -4.53 4.16 -9.51
N LEU A 46 -4.21 4.05 -10.81
CA LEU A 46 -2.82 4.04 -11.27
C LEU A 46 -2.10 5.35 -10.94
N VAL A 47 -2.72 6.49 -11.16
CA VAL A 47 -2.16 7.80 -10.77
C VAL A 47 -1.91 7.85 -9.27
N ALA A 48 -2.86 7.41 -8.45
CA ALA A 48 -2.69 7.33 -7.00
C ALA A 48 -1.51 6.42 -6.59
N ALA A 49 -1.34 5.26 -7.27
CA ALA A 49 -0.23 4.36 -7.04
C ALA A 49 1.14 5.00 -7.38
N PHE A 50 1.22 5.76 -8.48
CA PHE A 50 2.43 6.52 -8.82
C PHE A 50 2.73 7.62 -7.79
N CYS A 51 1.72 8.36 -7.35
CA CYS A 51 1.87 9.36 -6.29
C CYS A 51 2.35 8.72 -4.98
N TRP A 52 1.79 7.57 -4.61
CA TRP A 52 2.21 6.81 -3.44
C TRP A 52 3.66 6.35 -3.54
N ALA A 53 4.07 5.78 -4.68
CA ALA A 53 5.46 5.38 -4.93
C ALA A 53 6.41 6.59 -4.86
N GLY A 54 6.02 7.71 -5.45
CA GLY A 54 6.76 8.97 -5.36
C GLY A 54 6.91 9.46 -3.92
N ASN A 55 5.87 9.38 -3.11
CA ASN A 55 5.92 9.72 -1.68
C ASN A 55 6.92 8.83 -0.91
N ILE A 56 6.93 7.52 -1.16
CA ILE A 56 7.89 6.59 -0.54
C ILE A 56 9.32 7.00 -0.89
N VAL A 57 9.62 7.28 -2.15
CA VAL A 57 10.94 7.71 -2.60
C VAL A 57 11.31 9.06 -1.98
N TYR A 58 10.39 10.01 -1.96
CA TYR A 58 10.60 11.34 -1.41
C TYR A 58 10.90 11.30 0.10
N VAL A 59 10.10 10.57 0.87
CA VAL A 59 10.30 10.41 2.33
C VAL A 59 11.66 9.79 2.65
N ARG A 60 12.17 8.92 1.78
CA ARG A 60 13.49 8.30 1.96
C ARG A 60 14.66 9.16 1.50
N ALA A 61 14.51 9.85 0.37
CA ALA A 61 15.58 10.63 -0.22
C ALA A 61 15.90 11.91 0.56
N HIS A 62 14.91 12.42 1.29
CA HIS A 62 15.06 13.67 2.02
C HIS A 62 15.52 13.44 3.47
N ARG A 63 16.48 14.26 3.93
CA ARG A 63 16.92 14.28 5.35
C ARG A 63 15.96 15.15 6.16
N TRP A 64 14.98 14.50 6.78
CA TRP A 64 13.96 15.18 7.57
C TRP A 64 14.50 15.62 8.94
N ILE A 65 14.33 16.90 9.27
CA ILE A 65 14.52 17.43 10.61
C ILE A 65 13.30 17.12 11.48
N SER A 66 12.10 17.05 10.85
CA SER A 66 10.84 16.78 11.53
C SER A 66 10.70 15.30 11.92
N THR A 67 10.00 15.05 13.02
CA THR A 67 9.66 13.70 13.46
C THR A 67 8.66 13.04 12.50
N PRO A 68 8.59 11.70 12.42
CA PRO A 68 7.57 11.00 11.62
C PRO A 68 6.14 11.44 11.93
N PHE A 69 5.84 11.69 13.19
CA PHE A 69 4.52 12.13 13.63
C PHE A 69 4.16 13.53 13.10
N GLN A 70 5.09 14.48 13.18
CA GLN A 70 4.90 15.83 12.64
C GLN A 70 4.67 15.80 11.12
N LEU A 71 5.43 14.98 10.41
CA LEU A 71 5.29 14.86 8.96
C LEU A 71 3.90 14.33 8.58
N VAL A 72 3.45 13.26 9.23
CA VAL A 72 2.13 12.66 8.98
C VAL A 72 1.01 13.64 9.33
N PHE A 73 1.14 14.39 10.44
CA PHE A 73 0.14 15.38 10.83
C PHE A 73 -0.12 16.41 9.72
N TRP A 74 0.94 17.02 9.20
CA TRP A 74 0.80 18.01 8.13
C TRP A 74 0.30 17.42 6.81
N GLN A 75 0.73 16.21 6.45
CA GLN A 75 0.26 15.52 5.26
C GLN A 75 -1.24 15.22 5.33
N VAL A 76 -1.69 14.67 6.46
CA VAL A 76 -3.11 14.34 6.67
C VAL A 76 -3.98 15.59 6.74
N LEU A 77 -3.51 16.65 7.43
CA LEU A 77 -4.22 17.92 7.52
C LEU A 77 -4.41 18.56 6.14
N LEU A 78 -3.36 18.62 5.33
CA LEU A 78 -3.43 19.17 3.97
C LEU A 78 -4.35 18.34 3.08
N ALA A 79 -4.24 17.02 3.14
CA ALA A 79 -5.11 16.12 2.38
C ALA A 79 -6.58 16.27 2.80
N ALA A 80 -6.86 16.33 4.11
CA ALA A 80 -8.21 16.52 4.63
C ALA A 80 -8.80 17.86 4.20
N ALA A 81 -8.03 18.96 4.27
CA ALA A 81 -8.48 20.27 3.82
C ALA A 81 -8.81 20.26 2.32
N LEU A 82 -7.92 19.72 1.49
CA LEU A 82 -8.11 19.65 0.03
C LEU A 82 -9.33 18.79 -0.33
N LEU A 83 -9.43 17.59 0.24
CA LEU A 83 -10.53 16.67 -0.03
C LEU A 83 -11.88 17.23 0.47
N SER A 84 -11.90 17.94 1.61
CA SER A 84 -13.11 18.58 2.11
C SER A 84 -13.62 19.66 1.15
N VAL A 85 -12.71 20.46 0.59
CA VAL A 85 -13.10 21.48 -0.41
C VAL A 85 -13.64 20.82 -1.68
N ILE A 86 -12.97 19.78 -2.18
CA ILE A 86 -13.43 19.04 -3.37
C ILE A 86 -14.80 18.42 -3.12
N ALA A 87 -15.00 17.76 -1.97
CA ALA A 87 -16.28 17.14 -1.63
C ALA A 87 -17.41 18.16 -1.55
N LEU A 88 -17.17 19.32 -0.93
CA LEU A 88 -18.17 20.39 -0.84
C LEU A 88 -18.54 20.96 -2.21
N VAL A 89 -17.59 21.04 -3.13
CA VAL A 89 -17.82 21.59 -4.50
C VAL A 89 -18.54 20.57 -5.38
N VAL A 90 -18.20 19.28 -5.27
CA VAL A 90 -18.73 18.22 -6.14
C VAL A 90 -20.06 17.67 -5.60
N ASP A 91 -20.10 17.35 -4.31
CA ASP A 91 -21.24 16.65 -3.69
C ASP A 91 -22.18 17.62 -2.93
N GLY A 92 -21.73 18.85 -2.65
CA GLY A 92 -22.46 19.82 -1.86
C GLY A 92 -22.39 19.54 -0.35
N PRO A 93 -23.22 20.23 0.47
CA PRO A 93 -23.23 20.05 1.91
C PRO A 93 -23.71 18.65 2.29
N PRO A 94 -22.98 17.91 3.12
CA PRO A 94 -23.31 16.53 3.45
C PRO A 94 -24.54 16.43 4.36
N HIS A 95 -25.50 15.60 3.99
CA HIS A 95 -26.60 15.19 4.86
C HIS A 95 -26.21 13.90 5.60
N ILE A 96 -25.60 14.04 6.79
CA ILE A 96 -25.10 12.90 7.55
C ILE A 96 -26.05 12.54 8.69
N ALA A 97 -26.55 11.31 8.69
CA ALA A 97 -27.27 10.75 9.86
C ALA A 97 -26.21 10.29 10.89
N TRP A 98 -25.97 11.10 11.90
CA TRP A 98 -25.00 10.81 12.96
C TRP A 98 -25.53 9.70 13.87
N THR A 99 -25.08 8.47 13.65
CA THR A 99 -25.33 7.31 14.51
C THR A 99 -24.09 6.99 15.33
N GLY A 100 -24.28 6.41 16.53
CA GLY A 100 -23.14 5.98 17.36
C GLY A 100 -22.21 5.01 16.61
N ARG A 101 -22.77 4.12 15.79
CA ARG A 101 -22.00 3.20 14.94
C ARG A 101 -21.13 3.95 13.93
N LEU A 102 -21.68 4.98 13.28
CA LEU A 102 -20.92 5.79 12.31
C LEU A 102 -19.76 6.51 13.00
N ILE A 103 -20.01 7.10 14.16
CA ILE A 103 -18.96 7.79 14.94
C ILE A 103 -17.84 6.81 15.32
N CYS A 104 -18.17 5.64 15.84
CA CYS A 104 -17.17 4.61 16.17
C CYS A 104 -16.34 4.18 14.94
N LEU A 105 -16.98 3.97 13.78
CA LEU A 105 -16.31 3.61 12.55
C LEU A 105 -15.39 4.73 12.03
N LEU A 106 -15.83 5.98 12.11
CA LEU A 106 -15.02 7.14 11.72
C LEU A 106 -13.81 7.32 12.64
N LEU A 107 -13.99 7.17 13.95
CA LEU A 107 -12.88 7.24 14.91
C LEU A 107 -11.88 6.10 14.69
N PHE A 108 -12.34 4.88 14.49
CA PHE A 108 -11.48 3.75 14.18
C PHE A 108 -10.71 3.96 12.88
N SER A 109 -11.41 4.35 11.81
CA SER A 109 -10.79 4.61 10.50
C SER A 109 -9.80 5.77 10.56
N GLY A 110 -10.14 6.87 11.21
CA GLY A 110 -9.28 8.04 11.33
C GLY A 110 -8.05 7.80 12.21
N ILE A 111 -8.23 7.23 13.40
CA ILE A 111 -7.15 7.07 14.37
C ILE A 111 -6.28 5.85 14.01
N VAL A 112 -6.89 4.68 13.83
CA VAL A 112 -6.14 3.44 13.65
C VAL A 112 -5.71 3.26 12.19
N CYS A 113 -6.65 3.30 11.26
CA CYS A 113 -6.35 3.00 9.86
C CYS A 113 -5.63 4.16 9.13
N THR A 114 -5.83 5.41 9.57
CA THR A 114 -5.19 6.55 8.92
C THR A 114 -4.00 7.07 9.71
N ALA A 115 -4.21 7.59 10.92
CA ALA A 115 -3.14 8.26 11.65
C ALA A 115 -2.03 7.29 12.08
N PHE A 116 -2.39 6.21 12.78
CA PHE A 116 -1.42 5.22 13.26
C PHE A 116 -0.76 4.46 12.11
N ALA A 117 -1.50 4.01 11.10
CA ALA A 117 -0.94 3.27 9.97
C ALA A 117 0.03 4.13 9.14
N ASN A 118 -0.31 5.39 8.85
CA ASN A 118 0.59 6.30 8.13
C ASN A 118 1.84 6.65 8.95
N TRP A 119 1.70 6.85 10.27
CA TRP A 119 2.85 7.03 11.16
C TRP A 119 3.76 5.80 11.13
N ALA A 120 3.22 4.60 11.33
CA ALA A 120 3.98 3.36 11.30
C ALA A 120 4.67 3.16 9.95
N MET A 121 3.97 3.42 8.84
CA MET A 121 4.55 3.35 7.49
C MET A 121 5.67 4.37 7.28
N THR A 122 5.55 5.57 7.82
CA THR A 122 6.61 6.59 7.76
C THR A 122 7.85 6.15 8.53
N VAL A 123 7.68 5.55 9.71
CA VAL A 123 8.79 4.98 10.49
C VAL A 123 9.48 3.86 9.71
N VAL A 124 8.70 2.93 9.14
CA VAL A 124 9.24 1.82 8.32
C VAL A 124 9.99 2.35 7.11
N ASN A 125 9.43 3.31 6.39
CA ASN A 125 10.05 3.91 5.21
C ASN A 125 11.37 4.62 5.51
N ARG A 126 11.54 5.16 6.72
CA ARG A 126 12.81 5.78 7.16
C ARG A 126 13.84 4.78 7.66
N SER A 127 13.41 3.60 8.11
CA SER A 127 14.25 2.61 8.79
C SER A 127 14.71 1.47 7.89
N LEU A 128 13.89 1.09 6.91
CA LEU A 128 14.14 -0.08 6.06
C LEU A 128 14.47 0.30 4.61
N PRO A 129 15.25 -0.53 3.91
CA PRO A 129 15.50 -0.38 2.47
C PRO A 129 14.21 -0.40 1.64
N ALA A 130 14.17 0.38 0.52
CA ALA A 130 12.97 0.50 -0.31
C ALA A 130 12.50 -0.85 -0.85
N VAL A 131 13.42 -1.67 -1.33
CA VAL A 131 13.10 -3.01 -1.86
C VAL A 131 12.50 -3.90 -0.79
N THR A 132 13.02 -3.87 0.43
CA THR A 132 12.49 -4.64 1.55
C THR A 132 11.07 -4.21 1.89
N THR A 133 10.82 -2.91 2.01
CA THR A 133 9.48 -2.39 2.28
C THR A 133 8.49 -2.74 1.17
N SER A 134 8.90 -2.61 -0.11
CA SER A 134 8.03 -2.95 -1.24
C SER A 134 7.67 -4.43 -1.27
N LEU A 135 8.61 -5.33 -0.94
CA LEU A 135 8.33 -6.76 -0.84
C LEU A 135 7.33 -7.07 0.27
N TRP A 136 7.48 -6.45 1.45
CA TRP A 136 6.51 -6.63 2.53
C TRP A 136 5.13 -6.05 2.22
N LEU A 137 5.05 -4.95 1.46
CA LEU A 137 3.78 -4.40 1.01
C LEU A 137 3.02 -5.36 0.07
N LEU A 138 3.72 -6.24 -0.65
CA LEU A 138 3.07 -7.28 -1.44
C LEU A 138 2.30 -8.30 -0.58
N ALA A 139 2.61 -8.41 0.72
CA ALA A 139 1.86 -9.25 1.64
C ALA A 139 0.50 -8.64 2.04
N THR A 140 0.27 -7.35 1.81
CA THR A 140 -0.96 -6.66 2.23
C THR A 140 -2.24 -7.27 1.64
N PRO A 141 -2.34 -7.51 0.31
CA PRO A 141 -3.52 -8.18 -0.25
C PRO A 141 -3.69 -9.61 0.27
N LEU A 142 -2.58 -10.30 0.57
CA LEU A 142 -2.62 -11.64 1.16
C LEU A 142 -3.28 -11.62 2.53
N LEU A 143 -2.88 -10.68 3.40
CA LEU A 143 -3.48 -10.50 4.73
C LEU A 143 -4.97 -10.11 4.61
N GLY A 144 -5.33 -9.30 3.60
CA GLY A 144 -6.71 -8.95 3.30
C GLY A 144 -7.57 -10.17 2.97
N ILE A 145 -7.10 -11.03 2.07
CA ILE A 145 -7.79 -12.27 1.66
C ILE A 145 -7.95 -13.22 2.86
N VAL A 146 -6.88 -13.47 3.62
CA VAL A 146 -6.95 -14.34 4.79
C VAL A 146 -7.94 -13.79 5.83
N SER A 147 -7.93 -12.48 6.06
CA SER A 147 -8.87 -11.83 6.99
C SER A 147 -10.31 -11.95 6.50
N ALA A 148 -10.57 -11.75 5.22
CA ALA A 148 -11.91 -11.89 4.63
C ALA A 148 -12.43 -13.34 4.77
N THR A 149 -11.58 -14.34 4.49
CA THR A 149 -11.94 -15.75 4.67
C THR A 149 -12.24 -16.09 6.12
N VAL A 150 -11.40 -15.65 7.07
CA VAL A 150 -11.56 -16.01 8.49
C VAL A 150 -12.73 -15.25 9.14
N ILE A 151 -12.91 -13.96 8.81
CA ILE A 151 -13.89 -13.10 9.48
C ILE A 151 -15.26 -13.17 8.79
N LEU A 152 -15.27 -13.16 7.45
CA LEU A 152 -16.50 -13.11 6.65
C LEU A 152 -16.95 -14.50 6.15
N GLY A 153 -16.11 -15.55 6.30
CA GLY A 153 -16.40 -16.88 5.81
C GLY A 153 -16.39 -17.02 4.29
N GLU A 154 -15.70 -16.12 3.59
CA GLU A 154 -15.62 -16.14 2.13
C GLU A 154 -14.83 -17.37 1.65
N PRO A 155 -15.30 -18.10 0.63
CA PRO A 155 -14.59 -19.26 0.11
C PRO A 155 -13.30 -18.81 -0.60
N LEU A 156 -12.20 -19.53 -0.33
CA LEU A 156 -10.94 -19.34 -1.04
C LEU A 156 -11.02 -19.99 -2.43
N GLU A 157 -11.00 -19.17 -3.47
CA GLU A 157 -10.88 -19.68 -4.83
C GLU A 157 -9.49 -20.28 -5.08
N PRO A 158 -9.39 -21.36 -5.92
CA PRO A 158 -8.09 -21.98 -6.25
C PRO A 158 -7.07 -21.00 -6.85
N SER A 159 -7.52 -19.98 -7.57
CA SER A 159 -6.68 -18.90 -8.13
C SER A 159 -5.95 -18.13 -7.03
N LEU A 160 -6.59 -17.96 -5.86
CA LEU A 160 -6.00 -17.25 -4.73
C LEU A 160 -4.85 -18.04 -4.10
N PHE A 161 -4.90 -19.36 -4.07
CA PHE A 161 -3.78 -20.18 -3.58
C PHE A 161 -2.53 -20.01 -4.47
N LEU A 162 -2.72 -19.96 -5.80
CA LEU A 162 -1.61 -19.69 -6.72
C LEU A 162 -1.02 -18.30 -6.47
N ALA A 163 -1.87 -17.29 -6.34
CA ALA A 163 -1.44 -15.92 -6.05
C ALA A 163 -0.68 -15.83 -4.73
N MET A 164 -1.20 -16.48 -3.67
CA MET A 164 -0.54 -16.53 -2.36
C MET A 164 0.85 -17.16 -2.44
N THR A 165 0.99 -18.28 -3.15
CA THR A 165 2.26 -18.98 -3.33
C THR A 165 3.27 -18.11 -4.07
N LEU A 166 2.84 -17.43 -5.13
CA LEU A 166 3.67 -16.50 -5.91
C LEU A 166 4.15 -15.31 -5.06
N ILE A 167 3.25 -14.71 -4.27
CA ILE A 167 3.58 -13.56 -3.41
C ILE A 167 4.54 -13.99 -2.30
N ILE A 168 4.24 -15.07 -1.56
CA ILE A 168 5.10 -15.57 -0.48
C ILE A 168 6.46 -15.97 -1.03
N GLY A 169 6.51 -16.69 -2.15
CA GLY A 169 7.74 -17.09 -2.83
C GLY A 169 8.55 -15.86 -3.27
N GLY A 170 7.88 -14.86 -3.83
CA GLY A 170 8.50 -13.58 -4.21
C GLY A 170 9.12 -12.83 -3.04
N ILE A 171 8.40 -12.74 -1.91
CA ILE A 171 8.92 -12.12 -0.68
C ILE A 171 10.12 -12.91 -0.15
N ALA A 172 10.04 -14.24 -0.07
CA ALA A 172 11.12 -15.09 0.42
C ALA A 172 12.38 -14.94 -0.43
N LEU A 173 12.27 -15.02 -1.76
CA LEU A 173 13.40 -14.84 -2.69
C LEU A 173 14.03 -13.45 -2.59
N GLY A 174 13.20 -12.42 -2.46
CA GLY A 174 13.66 -11.04 -2.41
C GLY A 174 14.34 -10.66 -1.08
N THR A 175 13.86 -11.20 0.05
CA THR A 175 14.37 -10.87 1.40
C THR A 175 15.64 -11.62 1.75
N VAL A 176 15.76 -12.90 1.39
CA VAL A 176 16.97 -13.72 1.65
C VAL A 176 18.24 -13.08 1.06
N SER A 177 18.13 -12.38 -0.05
CA SER A 177 19.26 -11.67 -0.67
C SER A 177 19.75 -10.45 0.13
N GLY A 178 18.97 -9.92 1.05
CA GLY A 178 19.32 -8.75 1.88
C GLY A 178 20.19 -9.11 3.09
N VAL A 179 20.05 -10.31 3.60
CA VAL A 179 20.78 -10.77 4.79
C VAL A 179 22.24 -11.09 4.47
N SER A 180 22.51 -11.64 3.28
CA SER A 180 23.85 -12.03 2.85
C SER A 180 24.83 -10.87 2.64
N LEU A 181 24.38 -9.67 2.38
CA LEU A 181 25.24 -8.51 2.15
C LEU A 181 25.65 -7.77 3.44
N ARG A 182 24.98 -8.06 4.57
CA ARG A 182 25.30 -7.49 5.88
C ARG A 182 26.31 -8.28 6.70
N ALA A 183 26.69 -9.48 6.24
CA ALA A 183 27.57 -10.42 6.93
C ALA A 183 29.03 -10.38 6.46
N LYS A 184 29.53 -9.26 5.91
CA LYS A 184 30.96 -9.08 5.66
C LYS A 184 31.53 -8.13 6.74
N PRO A 185 32.11 -8.65 7.84
CA PRO A 185 32.92 -7.83 8.72
C PRO A 185 34.22 -7.50 7.98
N THR A 186 34.54 -6.24 7.93
CA THR A 186 35.90 -5.74 7.64
C THR A 186 36.78 -5.92 8.86
#